data_18d9f2d53844c2a64815e62ba058871d
#
_entry.id   18d9f2d53844c2a64815e62ba058871d
#
_cell.length_a   1.000
_cell.length_b   1.000
_cell.length_c   1.000
_cell.angle_alpha   90.00
_cell.angle_beta   90.00
_cell.angle_gamma   90.00
#
_symmetry.space_group_name_H-M   'P 1'
#
loop_
_entity.id
_entity.type
_entity.pdbx_description
1 polymer ?
#
loop_
_entity_poly.entity_id
_entity_poly.type
_entity_poly.pdbx_seq_one_letter_code
_entity_poly.pdbx_strand_id
1 'polypeptide(L)'
;KDPRVSRPQLIKAGDEYRLFFGASHLVLPDTKQKVSRYFACVSSRALTGPYTMIKPELPLLEPIPDDRWSNLGCGSIRVVPCNDVLYAFQCPVYWDADKKRTSSCLILLKSFDGYKWERCSNEPILVPSEKGWASSYIMGCDVHYKESEKCWYCYFSACGDRHLIFNFEAIGLLIGNVYSTTK
;
A
#
# COMPACT_ATOMS: atom_id res chain seq x y z
N LYS A 1 15.71 -11.05 -12.47
CA LYS A 1 14.56 -10.72 -11.59
C LYS A 1 14.95 -11.12 -10.17
N ASP A 2 14.70 -10.24 -9.20
CA ASP A 2 14.95 -10.52 -7.78
C ASP A 2 13.72 -11.27 -7.22
N PRO A 3 13.81 -12.56 -6.89
CA PRO A 3 12.67 -13.38 -6.51
C PRO A 3 12.21 -13.16 -5.06
N ARG A 4 12.78 -12.18 -4.37
CA ARG A 4 12.50 -11.94 -2.96
C ARG A 4 11.06 -11.56 -2.71
N VAL A 5 10.55 -11.99 -1.57
CA VAL A 5 9.27 -11.58 -1.00
C VAL A 5 9.50 -10.72 0.24
N SER A 6 8.56 -9.83 0.54
CA SER A 6 8.68 -8.89 1.65
C SER A 6 7.32 -8.41 2.13
N ARG A 7 7.31 -7.77 3.30
CA ARG A 7 6.15 -7.07 3.86
C ARG A 7 4.90 -7.94 3.95
N PRO A 8 5.00 -9.11 4.60
CA PRO A 8 3.86 -10.00 4.75
C PRO A 8 2.81 -9.37 5.67
N GLN A 9 1.56 -9.55 5.30
CA GLN A 9 0.42 -9.23 6.13
C GLN A 9 -0.60 -10.34 6.07
N LEU A 10 -0.95 -10.88 7.22
CA LEU A 10 -1.99 -11.89 7.37
C LEU A 10 -3.28 -11.24 7.85
N ILE A 11 -4.38 -11.57 7.19
CA ILE A 11 -5.73 -11.22 7.65
C ILE A 11 -6.61 -12.47 7.67
N LYS A 12 -7.68 -12.41 8.45
CA LYS A 12 -8.80 -13.36 8.36
C LYS A 12 -9.93 -12.68 7.58
N ALA A 13 -10.37 -13.29 6.50
CA ALA A 13 -11.45 -12.82 5.64
C ALA A 13 -12.47 -13.94 5.45
N GLY A 14 -13.60 -13.87 6.16
CA GLY A 14 -14.54 -14.97 6.27
C GLY A 14 -13.90 -16.21 6.88
N ASP A 15 -13.99 -17.35 6.20
CA ASP A 15 -13.44 -18.63 6.64
C ASP A 15 -11.99 -18.86 6.20
N GLU A 16 -11.37 -17.89 5.54
CA GLU A 16 -10.02 -18.02 5.03
C GLU A 16 -9.03 -17.07 5.71
N TYR A 17 -7.80 -17.56 5.84
CA TYR A 17 -6.62 -16.73 6.12
C TYR A 17 -5.99 -16.33 4.80
N ARG A 18 -5.75 -15.04 4.61
CA ARG A 18 -5.12 -14.47 3.43
C ARG A 18 -3.82 -13.78 3.80
N LEU A 19 -2.74 -14.23 3.18
CA LEU A 19 -1.41 -13.67 3.37
C LEU A 19 -1.03 -12.87 2.12
N PHE A 20 -1.03 -11.56 2.27
CA PHE A 20 -0.56 -10.61 1.25
C PHE A 20 0.93 -10.38 1.42
N PHE A 21 1.66 -10.25 0.32
CA PHE A 21 3.09 -9.97 0.36
C PHE A 21 3.56 -9.26 -0.91
N GLY A 22 4.62 -8.45 -0.76
CA GLY A 22 5.31 -7.85 -1.89
C GLY A 22 6.25 -8.86 -2.55
N ALA A 23 6.30 -8.85 -3.86
CA ALA A 23 7.11 -9.75 -4.67
C ALA A 23 7.89 -9.01 -5.76
N SER A 24 8.99 -9.61 -6.22
CA SER A 24 9.80 -9.13 -7.35
C SER A 24 10.28 -7.68 -7.17
N HIS A 25 11.38 -7.50 -6.45
CA HIS A 25 11.87 -6.16 -6.13
C HIS A 25 12.40 -5.39 -7.35
N LEU A 26 12.04 -4.11 -7.39
CA LEU A 26 12.56 -3.09 -8.29
C LEU A 26 13.63 -2.27 -7.56
N VAL A 27 14.70 -1.93 -8.23
CA VAL A 27 15.70 -0.95 -7.75
C VAL A 27 15.31 0.43 -8.28
N LEU A 28 15.08 1.38 -7.39
CA LEU A 28 14.73 2.74 -7.78
C LEU A 28 15.91 3.42 -8.48
N PRO A 29 15.67 4.16 -9.58
CA PRO A 29 16.75 4.70 -10.41
C PRO A 29 17.61 5.76 -9.70
N ASP A 30 16.99 6.53 -8.80
CA ASP A 30 17.62 7.66 -8.11
C ASP A 30 18.20 7.28 -6.74
N THR A 31 17.46 6.51 -5.92
CA THR A 31 17.87 6.19 -4.54
C THR A 31 18.60 4.88 -4.40
N LYS A 32 18.53 4.03 -5.40
CA LYS A 32 19.01 2.65 -5.35
C LYS A 32 18.33 1.77 -4.30
N GLN A 33 17.27 2.26 -3.69
CA GLN A 33 16.45 1.48 -2.76
C GLN A 33 15.67 0.39 -3.50
N LYS A 34 15.40 -0.71 -2.81
CA LYS A 34 14.60 -1.82 -3.33
C LYS A 34 13.18 -1.71 -2.80
N VAL A 35 12.23 -1.73 -3.71
CA VAL A 35 10.79 -1.70 -3.42
C VAL A 35 10.08 -2.87 -4.06
N SER A 36 8.96 -3.30 -3.51
CA SER A 36 8.13 -4.34 -4.10
C SER A 36 7.53 -3.85 -5.41
N ARG A 37 7.78 -4.58 -6.49
CA ARG A 37 7.20 -4.27 -7.79
C ARG A 37 5.74 -4.69 -7.86
N TYR A 38 5.43 -5.86 -7.30
CA TYR A 38 4.11 -6.48 -7.34
C TYR A 38 3.62 -6.81 -5.94
N PHE A 39 2.31 -7.01 -5.80
CA PHE A 39 1.73 -7.74 -4.67
C PHE A 39 1.10 -9.03 -5.14
N ALA A 40 1.23 -10.05 -4.29
CA ALA A 40 0.59 -11.33 -4.44
C ALA A 40 -0.16 -11.70 -3.14
N CYS A 41 -1.03 -12.70 -3.24
CA CYS A 41 -1.77 -13.21 -2.11
C CYS A 41 -1.86 -14.72 -2.19
N VAL A 42 -1.70 -15.37 -1.04
CA VAL A 42 -1.99 -16.79 -0.84
C VAL A 42 -3.10 -16.94 0.19
N SER A 43 -3.91 -17.98 0.08
CA SER A 43 -4.97 -18.27 1.05
C SER A 43 -4.89 -19.69 1.60
N SER A 44 -5.46 -19.86 2.80
CA SER A 44 -5.63 -21.16 3.46
C SER A 44 -6.83 -21.10 4.39
N ARG A 45 -7.50 -22.24 4.60
CA ARG A 45 -8.51 -22.39 5.65
C ARG A 45 -7.91 -22.57 7.05
N ALA A 46 -6.65 -22.97 7.14
CA ALA A 46 -5.93 -23.12 8.40
C ALA A 46 -4.85 -22.04 8.55
N LEU A 47 -4.69 -21.49 9.75
CA LEU A 47 -3.67 -20.48 10.05
C LEU A 47 -2.25 -20.96 9.71
N THR A 48 -1.99 -22.25 9.91
CA THR A 48 -0.69 -22.87 9.65
C THR A 48 -0.49 -23.33 8.20
N GLY A 49 -1.50 -23.16 7.33
CA GLY A 49 -1.47 -23.62 5.94
C GLY A 49 -1.97 -25.06 5.76
N PRO A 50 -1.73 -25.68 4.62
CA PRO A 50 -0.96 -25.15 3.49
C PRO A 50 -1.65 -23.95 2.82
N TYR A 51 -0.83 -23.01 2.33
CA TYR A 51 -1.30 -21.85 1.60
C TYR A 51 -1.19 -22.07 0.10
N THR A 52 -2.21 -21.61 -0.63
CA THR A 52 -2.29 -21.72 -2.09
C THR A 52 -2.33 -20.32 -2.71
N MET A 53 -1.62 -20.11 -3.83
CA MET A 53 -1.67 -18.86 -4.57
C MET A 53 -3.09 -18.61 -5.08
N ILE A 54 -3.58 -17.40 -4.83
CA ILE A 54 -4.91 -16.97 -5.27
C ILE A 54 -4.94 -16.78 -6.79
N LYS A 55 -3.87 -16.18 -7.34
CA LYS A 55 -3.66 -16.01 -8.79
C LYS A 55 -2.23 -16.42 -9.12
N PRO A 56 -1.98 -17.70 -9.47
CA PRO A 56 -0.61 -18.17 -9.69
C PRO A 56 0.06 -17.55 -10.92
N GLU A 57 -0.71 -17.10 -11.91
CA GLU A 57 -0.21 -16.63 -13.19
C GLU A 57 -0.01 -15.11 -13.24
N LEU A 58 -0.68 -14.35 -12.38
CA LEU A 58 -0.68 -12.89 -12.40
C LEU A 58 -0.49 -12.32 -10.99
N PRO A 59 0.20 -11.19 -10.85
CA PRO A 59 0.22 -10.47 -9.59
C PRO A 59 -1.19 -9.97 -9.24
N LEU A 60 -1.45 -9.83 -7.94
CA LEU A 60 -2.70 -9.27 -7.44
C LEU A 60 -2.79 -7.77 -7.74
N LEU A 61 -1.67 -7.08 -7.54
CA LEU A 61 -1.48 -5.67 -7.90
C LEU A 61 -0.15 -5.53 -8.63
N GLU A 62 -0.15 -4.68 -9.65
CA GLU A 62 1.01 -4.34 -10.45
C GLU A 62 1.09 -2.82 -10.72
N PRO A 63 2.25 -2.30 -11.06
CA PRO A 63 2.36 -0.91 -11.51
C PRO A 63 1.54 -0.67 -12.76
N ILE A 64 0.95 0.52 -12.85
CA ILE A 64 0.19 0.97 -14.03
C ILE A 64 1.05 2.05 -14.72
N PRO A 65 1.71 1.76 -15.86
CA PRO A 65 2.71 2.65 -16.46
C PRO A 65 2.22 4.08 -16.72
N ASP A 66 0.96 4.23 -17.12
CA ASP A 66 0.36 5.53 -17.45
C ASP A 66 -0.32 6.20 -16.24
N ASP A 67 -0.29 5.58 -15.08
CA ASP A 67 -0.84 6.16 -13.87
C ASP A 67 0.20 7.03 -13.18
N ARG A 68 -0.15 8.30 -12.94
CA ARG A 68 0.72 9.27 -12.30
C ARG A 68 1.25 8.79 -10.94
N TRP A 69 0.44 8.04 -10.18
CA TRP A 69 0.67 7.74 -8.77
C TRP A 69 1.19 6.32 -8.49
N SER A 70 1.24 5.43 -9.51
CA SER A 70 1.65 4.03 -9.32
C SER A 70 2.44 3.44 -10.49
N ASN A 71 3.19 4.27 -11.24
CA ASN A 71 3.85 3.85 -12.49
C ASN A 71 5.12 3.01 -12.33
N LEU A 72 5.68 2.86 -11.13
CA LEU A 72 6.95 2.13 -10.93
C LEU A 72 6.78 0.84 -10.12
N GLY A 73 6.12 0.92 -8.97
CA GLY A 73 6.06 -0.22 -8.06
C GLY A 73 4.90 -0.13 -7.08
N CYS A 74 4.51 -1.28 -6.55
CA CYS A 74 3.40 -1.36 -5.59
C CYS A 74 3.79 -0.90 -4.17
N GLY A 75 5.07 -0.89 -3.83
CA GLY A 75 5.58 -0.37 -2.56
C GLY A 75 5.15 -1.17 -1.33
N SER A 76 4.25 -0.65 -0.51
CA SER A 76 3.67 -1.32 0.66
C SER A 76 2.14 -1.32 0.60
N ILE A 77 1.53 -2.28 1.29
CA ILE A 77 0.07 -2.41 1.38
C ILE A 77 -0.34 -2.78 2.81
N ARG A 78 -1.47 -2.24 3.25
CA ARG A 78 -2.17 -2.66 4.46
C ARG A 78 -3.62 -2.95 4.12
N VAL A 79 -4.04 -4.22 4.25
CA VAL A 79 -5.41 -4.66 3.97
C VAL A 79 -6.18 -4.76 5.27
N VAL A 80 -7.35 -4.16 5.31
CA VAL A 80 -8.23 -4.14 6.48
C VAL A 80 -9.63 -4.56 6.05
N PRO A 81 -10.17 -5.66 6.62
CA PRO A 81 -11.58 -5.99 6.46
C PRO A 81 -12.45 -4.99 7.21
N CYS A 82 -13.50 -4.50 6.55
CA CYS A 82 -14.51 -3.66 7.16
C CYS A 82 -15.87 -4.01 6.54
N ASN A 83 -16.76 -4.58 7.35
CA ASN A 83 -17.98 -5.23 6.86
C ASN A 83 -17.65 -6.25 5.76
N ASP A 84 -18.37 -6.25 4.65
CA ASP A 84 -18.18 -7.16 3.51
C ASP A 84 -17.15 -6.64 2.48
N VAL A 85 -16.37 -5.61 2.83
CA VAL A 85 -15.41 -4.97 1.96
C VAL A 85 -14.00 -5.11 2.53
N LEU A 86 -13.05 -5.44 1.68
CA LEU A 86 -11.63 -5.32 1.99
C LEU A 86 -11.14 -3.96 1.49
N TYR A 87 -10.62 -3.15 2.39
CA TYR A 87 -9.92 -1.91 2.05
C TYR A 87 -8.42 -2.13 2.06
N ALA A 88 -7.72 -1.58 1.08
CA ALA A 88 -6.26 -1.63 1.03
C ALA A 88 -5.69 -0.22 0.99
N PHE A 89 -4.90 0.11 1.99
CA PHE A 89 -4.10 1.31 2.07
C PHE A 89 -2.74 0.99 1.45
N GLN A 90 -2.52 1.47 0.25
CA GLN A 90 -1.30 1.18 -0.51
C GLN A 90 -0.42 2.42 -0.59
N CYS A 91 0.89 2.23 -0.39
CA CYS A 91 1.90 3.25 -0.66
C CYS A 91 2.65 2.88 -1.95
N PRO A 92 2.08 3.12 -3.14
CA PRO A 92 2.74 2.86 -4.40
C PRO A 92 3.93 3.81 -4.59
N VAL A 93 4.88 3.38 -5.42
CA VAL A 93 6.02 4.20 -5.81
C VAL A 93 5.86 4.64 -7.24
N TYR A 94 6.11 5.90 -7.49
CA TYR A 94 6.00 6.51 -8.81
C TYR A 94 7.21 7.39 -9.14
N TRP A 95 7.40 7.63 -10.44
CA TRP A 95 8.31 8.64 -10.93
C TRP A 95 7.58 9.97 -11.03
N ASP A 96 8.04 10.95 -10.26
CA ASP A 96 7.57 12.34 -10.34
C ASP A 96 8.38 13.06 -11.43
N ALA A 97 7.77 13.27 -12.59
CA ALA A 97 8.43 13.87 -13.74
C ALA A 97 8.78 15.37 -13.49
N ASP A 98 7.97 16.07 -12.71
CA ASP A 98 8.16 17.49 -12.41
C ASP A 98 9.37 17.68 -11.49
N LYS A 99 9.50 16.79 -10.50
CA LYS A 99 10.61 16.81 -9.53
C LYS A 99 11.81 15.97 -9.97
N LYS A 100 11.70 15.23 -11.08
CA LYS A 100 12.73 14.32 -11.63
C LYS A 100 13.27 13.35 -10.58
N ARG A 101 12.37 12.77 -9.77
CA ARG A 101 12.72 11.83 -8.70
C ARG A 101 11.62 10.79 -8.48
N THR A 102 11.97 9.72 -7.78
CA THR A 102 10.95 8.80 -7.27
C THR A 102 10.31 9.37 -6.01
N SER A 103 9.04 9.05 -5.83
CA SER A 103 8.24 9.41 -4.66
C SER A 103 7.22 8.31 -4.37
N SER A 104 6.50 8.43 -3.28
CA SER A 104 5.36 7.56 -2.96
C SER A 104 4.26 8.36 -2.28
N CYS A 105 3.03 7.90 -2.44
CA CYS A 105 1.83 8.50 -1.85
C CYS A 105 1.02 7.41 -1.15
N LEU A 106 -0.08 7.77 -0.53
CA LEU A 106 -1.04 6.82 0.04
C LEU A 106 -2.31 6.84 -0.79
N ILE A 107 -2.66 5.71 -1.38
CA ILE A 107 -3.93 5.50 -2.09
C ILE A 107 -4.82 4.51 -1.36
N LEU A 108 -6.12 4.65 -1.53
CA LEU A 108 -7.11 3.74 -0.97
C LEU A 108 -7.73 2.91 -2.10
N LEU A 109 -7.65 1.60 -1.93
CA LEU A 109 -8.30 0.61 -2.78
C LEU A 109 -9.40 -0.10 -2.00
N LYS A 110 -10.36 -0.66 -2.72
CA LYS A 110 -11.40 -1.55 -2.19
C LYS A 110 -11.52 -2.80 -3.02
N SER A 111 -11.98 -3.88 -2.40
CA SER A 111 -12.30 -5.14 -3.06
C SER A 111 -13.40 -5.86 -2.30
N PHE A 112 -14.33 -6.50 -2.99
CA PHE A 112 -15.36 -7.35 -2.40
C PHE A 112 -14.94 -8.83 -2.35
N ASP A 113 -14.03 -9.23 -3.21
CA ASP A 113 -13.59 -10.62 -3.35
C ASP A 113 -12.12 -10.84 -2.94
N GLY A 114 -11.35 -9.75 -2.78
CA GLY A 114 -9.91 -9.78 -2.51
C GLY A 114 -9.05 -10.10 -3.73
N TYR A 115 -9.67 -10.25 -4.92
CA TYR A 115 -8.99 -10.55 -6.19
C TYR A 115 -8.97 -9.36 -7.14
N LYS A 116 -10.08 -8.62 -7.21
CA LYS A 116 -10.22 -7.41 -8.01
C LYS A 116 -10.18 -6.22 -7.09
N TRP A 117 -9.26 -5.31 -7.35
CA TRP A 117 -9.05 -4.12 -6.57
C TRP A 117 -9.33 -2.88 -7.40
N GLU A 118 -10.08 -1.96 -6.84
CA GLU A 118 -10.47 -0.70 -7.45
C GLU A 118 -10.03 0.46 -6.58
N ARG A 119 -9.61 1.56 -7.18
CA ARG A 119 -9.38 2.80 -6.45
C ARG A 119 -10.68 3.37 -5.92
N CYS A 120 -10.67 3.83 -4.68
CA CYS A 120 -11.79 4.59 -4.11
C CYS A 120 -11.83 6.03 -4.62
N SER A 121 -10.70 6.56 -5.10
CA SER A 121 -10.56 7.89 -5.68
C SER A 121 -9.45 7.89 -6.74
N ASN A 122 -9.55 8.79 -7.71
CA ASN A 122 -8.48 9.02 -8.68
C ASN A 122 -7.25 9.69 -8.05
N GLU A 123 -7.45 10.47 -6.99
CA GLU A 123 -6.39 11.15 -6.25
C GLU A 123 -5.99 10.35 -5.01
N PRO A 124 -4.70 10.42 -4.61
CA PRO A 124 -4.24 9.87 -3.35
C PRO A 124 -4.94 10.51 -2.14
N ILE A 125 -5.07 9.75 -1.06
CA ILE A 125 -5.56 10.29 0.22
C ILE A 125 -4.46 11.05 0.98
N LEU A 126 -3.19 10.79 0.64
CA LEU A 126 -2.04 11.53 1.16
C LEU A 126 -0.93 11.55 0.13
N VAL A 127 -0.40 12.73 -0.14
CA VAL A 127 0.82 12.95 -0.93
C VAL A 127 1.91 13.56 -0.05
N PRO A 128 3.20 13.44 -0.42
CA PRO A 128 4.25 14.15 0.27
C PRO A 128 4.00 15.65 0.30
N SER A 129 4.28 16.27 1.43
CA SER A 129 4.20 17.72 1.61
C SER A 129 5.27 18.42 0.76
N GLU A 130 5.11 19.71 0.53
CA GLU A 130 6.12 20.48 -0.21
C GLU A 130 7.45 20.58 0.54
N LYS A 131 7.39 20.66 1.87
CA LYS A 131 8.55 20.83 2.77
C LYS A 131 8.35 20.04 4.05
N GLY A 132 9.45 19.80 4.76
CA GLY A 132 9.43 19.19 6.08
C GLY A 132 9.63 17.69 6.08
N TRP A 133 9.27 17.06 7.17
CA TRP A 133 9.59 15.66 7.47
C TRP A 133 8.90 14.64 6.56
N ALA A 134 7.81 14.99 5.92
CA ALA A 134 7.05 14.11 5.02
C ALA A 134 7.14 14.56 3.55
N SER A 135 8.24 15.22 3.13
CA SER A 135 8.32 15.85 1.79
C SER A 135 8.81 14.93 0.68
N SER A 136 9.27 13.73 0.98
CA SER A 136 9.86 12.82 -0.03
C SER A 136 9.04 11.56 -0.28
N TYR A 137 8.71 10.81 0.75
CA TYR A 137 7.98 9.55 0.63
C TYR A 137 6.97 9.37 1.76
N ILE A 138 5.86 8.74 1.40
CA ILE A 138 4.97 8.06 2.33
C ILE A 138 5.29 6.56 2.20
N MET A 139 5.84 5.93 3.25
CA MET A 139 6.53 4.65 3.12
C MET A 139 5.69 3.44 3.45
N GLY A 140 4.77 3.59 4.40
CA GLY A 140 3.89 2.53 4.83
C GLY A 140 2.92 3.03 5.89
N CYS A 141 1.95 2.21 6.24
CA CYS A 141 0.99 2.56 7.27
C CYS A 141 0.53 1.33 8.06
N ASP A 142 0.01 1.60 9.24
CA ASP A 142 -0.87 0.70 9.97
C ASP A 142 -2.22 1.37 10.18
N VAL A 143 -3.30 0.61 10.04
CA VAL A 143 -4.65 1.18 9.95
C VAL A 143 -5.61 0.41 10.83
N HIS A 144 -6.37 1.14 11.62
CA HIS A 144 -7.41 0.62 12.49
C HIS A 144 -8.74 1.32 12.23
N TYR A 145 -9.77 0.54 12.05
CA TYR A 145 -11.14 1.04 12.05
C TYR A 145 -11.72 0.96 13.45
N LYS A 146 -12.16 2.09 13.99
CA LYS A 146 -12.79 2.17 15.30
C LYS A 146 -14.31 2.24 15.11
N GLU A 147 -14.96 1.11 15.31
CA GLU A 147 -16.41 0.95 15.06
C GLU A 147 -17.26 1.93 15.86
N SER A 148 -16.92 2.18 17.13
CA SER A 148 -17.66 3.10 18.01
C SER A 148 -17.63 4.56 17.54
N GLU A 149 -16.64 4.94 16.74
CA GLU A 149 -16.47 6.29 16.20
C GLU A 149 -16.74 6.34 14.70
N LYS A 150 -16.93 5.17 14.08
CA LYS A 150 -17.06 5.02 12.62
C LYS A 150 -15.93 5.72 11.88
N CYS A 151 -14.72 5.61 12.41
CA CYS A 151 -13.57 6.39 12.00
C CYS A 151 -12.34 5.49 11.77
N TRP A 152 -11.56 5.84 10.76
CA TRP A 152 -10.27 5.24 10.45
C TRP A 152 -9.15 6.02 11.10
N TYR A 153 -8.24 5.30 11.75
CA TYR A 153 -6.99 5.80 12.28
C TYR A 153 -5.85 5.19 11.46
N CYS A 154 -5.22 5.99 10.63
CA CYS A 154 -4.10 5.57 9.79
C CYS A 154 -2.81 6.20 10.30
N TYR A 155 -1.98 5.41 10.96
CA TYR A 155 -0.62 5.78 11.33
C TYR A 155 0.28 5.51 10.15
N PHE A 156 0.91 6.53 9.60
CA PHE A 156 1.78 6.39 8.44
C PHE A 156 3.21 6.82 8.77
N SER A 157 4.19 6.11 8.18
CA SER A 157 5.58 6.54 8.19
C SER A 157 5.89 7.34 6.94
N ALA A 158 6.67 8.40 7.10
CA ALA A 158 7.12 9.23 6.01
C ALA A 158 8.55 9.74 6.26
N CYS A 159 9.22 10.15 5.20
CA CYS A 159 10.52 10.81 5.29
C CYS A 159 10.57 12.08 4.47
N GLY A 160 11.38 13.02 4.95
CA GLY A 160 11.63 14.30 4.32
C GLY A 160 12.86 14.31 3.41
N ASP A 161 13.37 15.49 3.17
CA ASP A 161 14.44 15.75 2.21
C ASP A 161 15.71 14.94 2.51
N ARG A 162 16.26 14.35 1.45
CA ARG A 162 17.42 13.44 1.44
C ARG A 162 18.77 14.14 1.72
N HIS A 163 18.80 15.44 1.76
CA HIS A 163 20.03 16.22 1.95
C HIS A 163 20.46 16.33 3.41
N LEU A 164 19.62 15.89 4.35
CA LEU A 164 20.02 15.79 5.74
C LEU A 164 20.73 14.44 5.95
N ILE A 165 21.91 14.48 6.55
CA ILE A 165 22.81 13.36 6.85
C ILE A 165 22.10 12.23 7.67
N PHE A 166 20.94 12.53 8.23
CA PHE A 166 20.05 11.59 8.88
C PHE A 166 18.69 11.63 8.16
N ASN A 167 18.32 10.54 7.49
CA ASN A 167 16.96 10.32 7.01
C ASN A 167 16.05 10.19 8.24
N PHE A 168 15.45 11.29 8.67
CA PHE A 168 14.45 11.22 9.73
C PHE A 168 13.17 10.65 9.12
N GLU A 169 12.89 9.42 9.49
CA GLU A 169 11.55 8.87 9.37
C GLU A 169 10.75 9.32 10.60
N ALA A 170 9.53 9.74 10.36
CA ALA A 170 8.61 10.08 11.42
C ALA A 170 7.24 9.43 11.15
N ILE A 171 6.43 9.35 12.19
CA ILE A 171 5.09 8.80 12.13
C ILE A 171 4.08 9.95 12.23
N GLY A 172 3.15 9.98 11.27
CA GLY A 172 2.00 10.86 11.27
C GLY A 172 0.71 10.08 11.49
N LEU A 173 -0.36 10.78 11.76
CA LEU A 173 -1.71 10.24 11.91
C LEU A 173 -2.66 10.94 10.96
N LEU A 174 -3.37 10.15 10.16
CA LEU A 174 -4.57 10.57 9.44
C LEU A 174 -5.80 10.01 10.16
N ILE A 175 -6.82 10.82 10.27
CA ILE A 175 -8.13 10.42 10.79
C ILE A 175 -9.15 10.67 9.69
N GLY A 176 -9.91 9.64 9.32
CA GLY A 176 -10.87 9.71 8.24
C GLY A 176 -12.18 9.00 8.56
N ASN A 177 -13.28 9.55 8.09
CA ASN A 177 -14.59 8.93 8.20
C ASN A 177 -14.91 8.19 6.90
N VAL A 178 -15.56 7.02 7.01
CA VAL A 178 -16.17 6.37 5.86
C VAL A 178 -17.46 7.12 5.54
N TYR A 179 -17.41 8.02 4.58
CA TYR A 179 -18.64 8.50 3.98
C TYR A 179 -19.20 7.37 3.12
N SER A 180 -20.26 6.74 3.56
CA SER A 180 -21.06 5.91 2.67
C SER A 180 -21.64 6.84 1.60
N THR A 181 -21.08 6.80 0.40
CA THR A 181 -21.80 7.29 -0.77
C THR A 181 -22.95 6.33 -1.03
N THR A 182 -24.00 6.42 -0.24
CA THR A 182 -25.31 5.90 -0.63
C THR A 182 -25.77 6.74 -1.83
N LYS A 183 -25.65 6.19 -3.01
CA LYS A 183 -26.50 6.51 -4.15
C LYS A 183 -27.59 5.49 -4.22
#